data_43b667ff2d4cbde7cd309f029890bc27
#
_entry.id   43b667ff2d4cbde7cd309f029890bc27
#
_cell.length_a   1.000
_cell.length_b   1.000
_cell.length_c   1.000
_cell.angle_alpha   90.00
_cell.angle_beta   90.00
_cell.angle_gamma   90.00
#
_symmetry.space_group_name_H-M   'P 1'
#
loop_
_entity.id
_entity.type
_entity.pdbx_description
1 polymer ?
#
loop_
_entity_poly.entity_id
_entity_poly.type
_entity_poly.pdbx_seq_one_letter_code
_entity_poly.pdbx_strand_id
1 'polypeptide(L)'
;MTITGVEASTRFTDNARQAATYRMGRVLLAGDAAHIHAPLGGQGLNLGLGDAMNLGWKLAAAIQEKAPEGLLDSYQTERHPLGAQVLDWSRAQVAIMRPGPSSRALNAILRDLMDTRDGATYIAARVWGVFTHYDLGGDHPLVGYSVPNFEFEDDTGIGELMHDGQGMLLDFDGKASLKTLASAYGDQLKYVSGRAKEQLGLSALLIRPDGFVAWASDSESKEQFIRQAAALWFTRKETI
;
A
#
# COMPACT_ATOMS: atom_id res chain seq x y z
N MET A 1 36.11 -14.37 17.04
CA MET A 1 34.82 -15.05 17.26
C MET A 1 35.02 -16.51 16.82
N THR A 2 34.78 -17.48 17.70
CA THR A 2 34.95 -18.91 17.40
C THR A 2 33.53 -19.53 17.37
N ILE A 3 33.19 -20.21 16.27
CA ILE A 3 31.92 -20.94 16.15
C ILE A 3 32.10 -22.26 16.91
N THR A 4 31.28 -22.48 17.95
CA THR A 4 31.35 -23.68 18.81
C THR A 4 30.32 -24.74 18.44
N GLY A 5 29.34 -24.43 17.60
CA GLY A 5 28.35 -25.36 17.08
C GLY A 5 27.51 -24.72 15.98
N VAL A 6 26.94 -25.55 15.10
CA VAL A 6 25.99 -25.15 14.06
C VAL A 6 24.72 -26.00 14.26
N GLU A 7 23.64 -25.36 14.70
CA GLU A 7 22.35 -26.03 14.91
C GLU A 7 21.54 -26.15 13.62
N ALA A 8 21.67 -25.18 12.71
CA ALA A 8 21.01 -25.20 11.42
C ALA A 8 21.86 -24.51 10.36
N SER A 9 21.84 -25.00 9.14
CA SER A 9 22.49 -24.39 7.98
C SER A 9 21.60 -24.50 6.77
N THR A 10 21.46 -23.41 6.03
CA THR A 10 20.72 -23.36 4.76
C THR A 10 21.45 -22.55 3.73
N ARG A 11 21.10 -22.74 2.47
CA ARG A 11 21.59 -21.93 1.35
C ARG A 11 20.41 -21.23 0.70
N PHE A 12 20.61 -20.01 0.31
CA PHE A 12 19.68 -19.27 -0.55
C PHE A 12 20.42 -18.73 -1.77
N THR A 13 19.68 -18.42 -2.81
CA THR A 13 20.23 -17.83 -4.04
C THR A 13 19.92 -16.35 -4.07
N ASP A 14 20.76 -15.57 -4.75
CA ASP A 14 20.54 -14.15 -5.03
C ASP A 14 19.68 -13.92 -6.29
N ASN A 15 18.85 -14.88 -6.65
CA ASN A 15 17.91 -14.74 -7.77
C ASN A 15 16.98 -13.56 -7.50
N ALA A 16 16.81 -12.73 -8.54
CA ALA A 16 15.82 -11.65 -8.55
C ALA A 16 15.01 -11.79 -9.84
N ARG A 17 13.81 -12.37 -9.73
CA ARG A 17 12.92 -12.66 -10.86
C ARG A 17 11.51 -12.23 -10.55
N GLN A 18 10.82 -11.76 -11.55
CA GLN A 18 9.43 -11.33 -11.49
C GLN A 18 8.67 -11.90 -12.67
N ALA A 19 7.43 -12.36 -12.43
CA ALA A 19 6.53 -12.73 -13.50
C ALA A 19 6.23 -11.52 -14.39
N ALA A 20 6.17 -11.71 -15.70
CA ALA A 20 5.86 -10.62 -16.63
C ALA A 20 4.44 -10.06 -16.40
N THR A 21 3.51 -10.93 -15.97
CA THR A 21 2.14 -10.56 -15.63
C THR A 21 1.73 -11.26 -14.34
N TYR A 22 0.98 -10.55 -13.48
CA TYR A 22 0.41 -11.10 -12.24
C TYR A 22 -1.01 -11.64 -12.44
N ARG A 23 -1.65 -11.28 -13.55
CA ARG A 23 -2.98 -11.75 -13.90
C ARG A 23 -3.05 -12.25 -15.34
N MET A 24 -3.61 -13.45 -15.52
CA MET A 24 -3.95 -14.00 -16.82
C MET A 24 -5.35 -14.64 -16.73
N GLY A 25 -6.37 -13.92 -17.19
CA GLY A 25 -7.76 -14.34 -17.05
C GLY A 25 -8.17 -14.53 -15.60
N ARG A 26 -8.40 -15.78 -15.18
CA ARG A 26 -8.80 -16.15 -13.80
C ARG A 26 -7.61 -16.62 -12.94
N VAL A 27 -6.42 -16.64 -13.49
CA VAL A 27 -5.19 -16.99 -12.74
C VAL A 27 -4.54 -15.70 -12.26
N LEU A 28 -4.27 -15.61 -10.98
CA LEU A 28 -3.57 -14.50 -10.33
C LEU A 28 -2.37 -15.06 -9.56
N LEU A 29 -1.25 -14.36 -9.63
CA LEU A 29 -0.01 -14.69 -8.93
C LEU A 29 0.21 -13.67 -7.81
N ALA A 30 0.66 -14.15 -6.63
CA ALA A 30 0.98 -13.31 -5.49
C ALA A 30 2.19 -13.88 -4.74
N GLY A 31 2.92 -13.03 -4.01
CA GLY A 31 4.08 -13.43 -3.25
C GLY A 31 5.16 -14.08 -4.11
N ASP A 32 5.79 -15.15 -3.61
CA ASP A 32 6.90 -15.84 -4.28
C ASP A 32 6.53 -16.46 -5.63
N ALA A 33 5.23 -16.68 -5.89
CA ALA A 33 4.76 -17.09 -7.22
C ALA A 33 4.85 -15.96 -8.26
N ALA A 34 4.78 -14.72 -7.82
CA ALA A 34 4.84 -13.53 -8.67
C ALA A 34 6.26 -12.92 -8.72
N HIS A 35 7.01 -12.99 -7.63
CA HIS A 35 8.33 -12.37 -7.50
C HIS A 35 9.20 -13.06 -6.44
N ILE A 36 10.44 -13.31 -6.78
CA ILE A 36 11.45 -13.85 -5.87
C ILE A 36 12.69 -12.97 -5.88
N HIS A 37 13.33 -12.83 -4.73
CA HIS A 37 14.59 -12.10 -4.58
C HIS A 37 15.39 -12.62 -3.38
N ALA A 38 16.65 -12.21 -3.27
CA ALA A 38 17.48 -12.56 -2.11
C ALA A 38 16.81 -12.09 -0.80
N PRO A 39 16.84 -12.89 0.28
CA PRO A 39 16.13 -12.60 1.53
C PRO A 39 16.82 -11.51 2.36
N LEU A 40 17.26 -10.44 1.72
CA LEU A 40 17.92 -9.31 2.32
C LEU A 40 16.91 -8.27 2.79
N GLY A 41 17.05 -7.83 4.04
CA GLY A 41 16.18 -6.81 4.63
C GLY A 41 14.73 -7.25 4.91
N GLY A 42 14.41 -8.55 4.83
CA GLY A 42 13.09 -9.08 5.20
C GLY A 42 11.91 -8.61 4.32
N GLN A 43 12.17 -8.14 3.11
CA GLN A 43 11.14 -7.48 2.28
C GLN A 43 10.20 -8.45 1.56
N GLY A 44 10.61 -9.70 1.30
CA GLY A 44 9.81 -10.66 0.53
C GLY A 44 8.47 -10.97 1.18
N LEU A 45 8.45 -11.27 2.47
CA LEU A 45 7.21 -11.51 3.22
C LEU A 45 6.29 -10.28 3.17
N ASN A 46 6.83 -9.09 3.43
CA ASN A 46 6.04 -7.85 3.43
C ASN A 46 5.49 -7.51 2.04
N LEU A 47 6.26 -7.76 0.98
CA LEU A 47 5.80 -7.58 -0.39
C LEU A 47 4.62 -8.54 -0.68
N GLY A 48 4.72 -9.81 -0.30
CA GLY A 48 3.65 -10.80 -0.43
C GLY A 48 2.41 -10.47 0.41
N LEU A 49 2.58 -9.97 1.63
CA LEU A 49 1.47 -9.47 2.45
C LEU A 49 0.77 -8.28 1.78
N GLY A 50 1.54 -7.36 1.19
CA GLY A 50 0.99 -6.26 0.41
C GLY A 50 0.22 -6.75 -0.83
N ASP A 51 0.67 -7.83 -1.50
CA ASP A 51 -0.10 -8.45 -2.59
C ASP A 51 -1.43 -9.01 -2.06
N ALA A 52 -1.41 -9.73 -0.94
CA ALA A 52 -2.61 -10.30 -0.34
C ALA A 52 -3.61 -9.23 0.09
N MET A 53 -3.15 -8.15 0.71
CA MET A 53 -3.99 -7.02 1.10
C MET A 53 -4.61 -6.32 -0.11
N ASN A 54 -3.82 -6.07 -1.16
CA ASN A 54 -4.29 -5.41 -2.37
C ASN A 54 -5.26 -6.28 -3.18
N LEU A 55 -4.97 -7.58 -3.31
CA LEU A 55 -5.76 -8.51 -4.10
C LEU A 55 -7.02 -8.98 -3.36
N GLY A 56 -6.95 -9.21 -2.06
CA GLY A 56 -7.99 -9.91 -1.29
C GLY A 56 -9.35 -9.23 -1.38
N TRP A 57 -9.44 -7.94 -1.13
CA TRP A 57 -10.70 -7.20 -1.21
C TRP A 57 -11.21 -7.05 -2.65
N LYS A 58 -10.31 -6.91 -3.64
CA LYS A 58 -10.67 -6.83 -5.06
C LYS A 58 -11.26 -8.15 -5.55
N LEU A 59 -10.66 -9.26 -5.11
CA LEU A 59 -11.15 -10.60 -5.42
C LEU A 59 -12.49 -10.87 -4.75
N ALA A 60 -12.66 -10.48 -3.48
CA ALA A 60 -13.93 -10.59 -2.77
C ALA A 60 -15.05 -9.79 -3.48
N ALA A 61 -14.77 -8.55 -3.88
CA ALA A 61 -15.72 -7.73 -4.64
C ALA A 61 -16.10 -8.38 -5.98
N ALA A 62 -15.11 -8.96 -6.70
CA ALA A 62 -15.37 -9.64 -7.97
C ALA A 62 -16.23 -10.90 -7.81
N ILE A 63 -15.98 -11.71 -6.77
CA ILE A 63 -16.76 -12.93 -6.48
C ILE A 63 -18.21 -12.58 -6.07
N GLN A 64 -18.39 -11.45 -5.37
CA GLN A 64 -19.68 -10.95 -4.94
C GLN A 64 -20.44 -10.17 -6.02
N GLU A 65 -19.88 -10.07 -7.24
CA GLU A 65 -20.43 -9.28 -8.35
C GLU A 65 -20.61 -7.78 -8.02
N LYS A 66 -19.75 -7.26 -7.12
CA LYS A 66 -19.71 -5.86 -6.66
C LYS A 66 -18.51 -5.09 -7.19
N ALA A 67 -17.67 -5.71 -8.02
CA ALA A 67 -16.48 -5.07 -8.57
C ALA A 67 -16.83 -4.17 -9.75
N PRO A 68 -16.39 -2.91 -9.77
CA PRO A 68 -16.43 -2.12 -10.99
C PRO A 68 -15.51 -2.74 -12.05
N GLU A 69 -15.76 -2.40 -13.32
CA GLU A 69 -14.94 -2.84 -14.44
C GLU A 69 -13.46 -2.45 -14.23
N GLY A 70 -12.55 -3.36 -14.51
CA GLY A 70 -11.11 -3.11 -14.37
C GLY A 70 -10.56 -3.24 -12.94
N LEU A 71 -11.39 -3.44 -11.91
CA LEU A 71 -10.90 -3.51 -10.53
C LEU A 71 -9.82 -4.58 -10.32
N LEU A 72 -10.01 -5.79 -10.86
CA LEU A 72 -8.98 -6.85 -10.75
C LEU A 72 -7.73 -6.57 -11.60
N ASP A 73 -7.83 -5.78 -12.67
CA ASP A 73 -6.68 -5.41 -13.48
C ASP A 73 -5.78 -4.40 -12.76
N SER A 74 -6.37 -3.60 -11.87
CA SER A 74 -5.60 -2.68 -11.03
C SER A 74 -4.61 -3.39 -10.09
N TYR A 75 -4.81 -4.68 -9.78
CA TYR A 75 -3.83 -5.48 -9.04
C TYR A 75 -2.47 -5.52 -9.77
N GLN A 76 -2.49 -5.81 -11.06
CA GLN A 76 -1.29 -5.81 -11.89
C GLN A 76 -0.63 -4.42 -11.93
N THR A 77 -1.41 -3.38 -12.20
CA THR A 77 -0.86 -2.03 -12.39
C THR A 77 -0.30 -1.42 -11.11
N GLU A 78 -0.84 -1.81 -9.96
CA GLU A 78 -0.38 -1.33 -8.66
C GLU A 78 0.78 -2.17 -8.10
N ARG A 79 0.72 -3.50 -8.20
CA ARG A 79 1.68 -4.37 -7.50
C ARG A 79 2.93 -4.70 -8.32
N HIS A 80 2.81 -4.82 -9.64
CA HIS A 80 3.96 -5.16 -10.48
C HIS A 80 5.10 -4.12 -10.40
N PRO A 81 4.85 -2.80 -10.45
CA PRO A 81 5.91 -1.81 -10.29
C PRO A 81 6.60 -1.85 -8.93
N LEU A 82 5.84 -2.10 -7.85
CA LEU A 82 6.41 -2.24 -6.51
C LEU A 82 7.29 -3.49 -6.40
N GLY A 83 6.85 -4.61 -6.97
CA GLY A 83 7.68 -5.81 -7.09
C GLY A 83 9.01 -5.51 -7.77
N ALA A 84 9.00 -4.82 -8.91
CA ALA A 84 10.22 -4.42 -9.61
C ALA A 84 11.15 -3.57 -8.73
N GLN A 85 10.60 -2.58 -8.00
CA GLN A 85 11.38 -1.73 -7.09
C GLN A 85 12.05 -2.54 -5.96
N VAL A 86 11.35 -3.52 -5.38
CA VAL A 86 11.92 -4.38 -4.33
C VAL A 86 13.01 -5.29 -4.89
N LEU A 87 12.83 -5.81 -6.11
CA LEU A 87 13.86 -6.59 -6.78
C LEU A 87 15.13 -5.76 -7.03
N ASP A 88 14.99 -4.53 -7.49
CA ASP A 88 16.13 -3.64 -7.71
C ASP A 88 16.82 -3.26 -6.40
N TRP A 89 16.06 -3.03 -5.34
CA TRP A 89 16.59 -2.83 -4.00
C TRP A 89 17.41 -4.03 -3.51
N SER A 90 16.88 -5.25 -3.69
CA SER A 90 17.59 -6.49 -3.35
C SER A 90 18.87 -6.68 -4.17
N ARG A 91 18.84 -6.39 -5.49
CA ARG A 91 20.03 -6.41 -6.37
C ARG A 91 21.10 -5.43 -5.89
N ALA A 92 20.69 -4.22 -5.49
CA ALA A 92 21.62 -3.22 -4.96
C ALA A 92 22.29 -3.71 -3.67
N GLN A 93 21.54 -4.31 -2.74
CA GLN A 93 22.08 -4.88 -1.51
C GLN A 93 23.08 -6.02 -1.80
N VAL A 94 22.73 -6.94 -2.70
CA VAL A 94 23.66 -8.01 -3.15
C VAL A 94 24.95 -7.41 -3.73
N ALA A 95 24.86 -6.38 -4.55
CA ALA A 95 26.02 -5.72 -5.16
C ALA A 95 26.96 -5.10 -4.12
N ILE A 96 26.40 -4.49 -3.07
CA ILE A 96 27.19 -3.89 -1.97
C ILE A 96 27.88 -4.98 -1.12
N MET A 97 27.25 -6.13 -0.96
CA MET A 97 27.77 -7.24 -0.14
C MET A 97 28.80 -8.11 -0.85
N ARG A 98 28.93 -8.01 -2.17
CA ARG A 98 29.91 -8.78 -2.94
C ARG A 98 31.34 -8.49 -2.48
N PRO A 99 32.22 -9.51 -2.42
CA PRO A 99 33.63 -9.28 -2.12
C PRO A 99 34.31 -8.51 -3.26
N GLY A 100 35.11 -7.52 -2.92
CA GLY A 100 35.90 -6.77 -3.92
C GLY A 100 36.18 -5.31 -3.51
N PRO A 101 37.17 -4.68 -4.12
CA PRO A 101 37.54 -3.30 -3.78
C PRO A 101 36.41 -2.30 -4.11
N SER A 102 35.74 -2.46 -5.25
CA SER A 102 34.65 -1.57 -5.68
C SER A 102 33.45 -1.62 -4.75
N SER A 103 33.04 -2.81 -4.33
CA SER A 103 31.91 -2.97 -3.39
C SER A 103 32.26 -2.42 -2.01
N ARG A 104 33.52 -2.59 -1.55
CA ARG A 104 33.96 -1.97 -0.29
C ARG A 104 33.95 -0.44 -0.35
N ALA A 105 34.44 0.15 -1.45
CA ALA A 105 34.38 1.59 -1.65
C ALA A 105 32.95 2.12 -1.69
N LEU A 106 32.05 1.46 -2.43
CA LEU A 106 30.63 1.81 -2.48
C LEU A 106 29.97 1.70 -1.10
N ASN A 107 30.28 0.62 -0.34
CA ASN A 107 29.75 0.44 1.01
C ASN A 107 30.19 1.57 1.95
N ALA A 108 31.46 2.04 1.85
CA ALA A 108 31.95 3.16 2.65
C ALA A 108 31.15 4.45 2.34
N ILE A 109 30.99 4.78 1.06
CA ILE A 109 30.23 5.97 0.64
C ILE A 109 28.76 5.91 1.12
N LEU A 110 28.12 4.73 0.99
CA LEU A 110 26.73 4.56 1.46
C LEU A 110 26.64 4.64 2.98
N ARG A 111 27.64 4.17 3.72
CA ARG A 111 27.69 4.33 5.18
C ARG A 111 27.76 5.80 5.56
N ASP A 112 28.66 6.56 4.93
CA ASP A 112 28.78 8.01 5.16
C ASP A 112 27.44 8.72 4.85
N LEU A 113 26.75 8.30 3.79
CA LEU A 113 25.42 8.84 3.47
C LEU A 113 24.39 8.47 4.55
N MET A 114 24.37 7.23 5.04
CA MET A 114 23.46 6.79 6.10
C MET A 114 23.73 7.45 7.45
N ASP A 115 24.94 7.97 7.68
CA ASP A 115 25.26 8.76 8.87
C ASP A 115 24.65 10.19 8.82
N THR A 116 24.12 10.60 7.67
CA THR A 116 23.33 11.81 7.55
C THR A 116 21.85 11.57 7.91
N ARG A 117 21.17 12.57 8.46
CA ARG A 117 19.74 12.47 8.79
C ARG A 117 18.89 12.07 7.58
N ASP A 118 19.09 12.72 6.44
CA ASP A 118 18.28 12.49 5.24
C ASP A 118 18.55 11.10 4.64
N GLY A 119 19.80 10.66 4.62
CA GLY A 119 20.18 9.33 4.17
C GLY A 119 19.61 8.24 5.05
N ALA A 120 19.71 8.37 6.38
CA ALA A 120 19.11 7.44 7.33
C ALA A 120 17.58 7.40 7.18
N THR A 121 16.92 8.56 7.06
CA THR A 121 15.47 8.65 6.87
C THR A 121 15.03 7.97 5.58
N TYR A 122 15.73 8.21 4.47
CA TYR A 122 15.43 7.59 3.17
C TYR A 122 15.52 6.06 3.24
N ILE A 123 16.63 5.53 3.80
CA ILE A 123 16.83 4.08 3.92
C ILE A 123 15.78 3.45 4.84
N ALA A 124 15.53 4.05 6.01
CA ALA A 124 14.53 3.56 6.97
C ALA A 124 13.12 3.54 6.36
N ALA A 125 12.70 4.63 5.74
CA ALA A 125 11.38 4.73 5.13
C ALA A 125 11.20 3.72 3.98
N ARG A 126 12.27 3.44 3.21
CA ARG A 126 12.25 2.43 2.16
C ARG A 126 12.15 1.01 2.71
N VAL A 127 12.88 0.69 3.78
CA VAL A 127 12.84 -0.62 4.43
C VAL A 127 11.48 -0.88 5.08
N TRP A 128 10.88 0.13 5.70
CA TRP A 128 9.58 0.03 6.37
C TRP A 128 8.39 0.19 5.45
N GLY A 129 8.62 0.45 4.15
CA GLY A 129 7.54 0.57 3.17
C GLY A 129 6.75 1.87 3.23
N VAL A 130 7.24 2.89 3.96
CA VAL A 130 6.60 4.22 4.05
C VAL A 130 6.47 4.90 2.68
N PHE A 131 7.37 4.58 1.75
CA PHE A 131 7.33 5.09 0.38
C PHE A 131 6.46 4.24 -0.57
N THR A 132 5.71 3.27 -0.04
CA THR A 132 4.76 2.53 -0.88
C THR A 132 3.69 3.48 -1.39
N HIS A 133 3.62 3.60 -2.71
CA HIS A 133 2.72 4.51 -3.39
C HIS A 133 2.13 3.82 -4.63
N TYR A 134 0.82 3.94 -4.80
CA TYR A 134 0.11 3.56 -6.02
C TYR A 134 -0.26 4.82 -6.81
N ASP A 135 -0.07 4.78 -8.12
CA ASP A 135 -0.61 5.83 -8.98
C ASP A 135 -2.11 5.61 -9.16
N LEU A 136 -2.89 6.25 -8.30
CA LEU A 136 -4.36 6.17 -8.31
C LEU A 136 -5.02 7.35 -9.02
N GLY A 137 -4.22 8.25 -9.57
CA GLY A 137 -4.69 9.53 -10.09
C GLY A 137 -5.11 10.50 -8.97
N GLY A 138 -5.30 11.76 -9.33
CA GLY A 138 -5.67 12.83 -8.40
C GLY A 138 -4.49 13.70 -7.96
N ASP A 139 -4.80 14.95 -7.57
CA ASP A 139 -3.79 15.98 -7.34
C ASP A 139 -3.35 16.11 -5.87
N HIS A 140 -4.06 15.45 -4.94
CA HIS A 140 -3.75 15.59 -3.51
C HIS A 140 -2.56 14.69 -3.11
N PRO A 141 -1.56 15.21 -2.36
CA PRO A 141 -0.33 14.50 -2.02
C PRO A 141 -0.51 13.16 -1.28
N LEU A 142 -1.62 12.95 -0.59
CA LEU A 142 -1.91 11.71 0.13
C LEU A 142 -2.48 10.61 -0.76
N VAL A 143 -2.98 10.93 -1.96
CA VAL A 143 -3.58 9.92 -2.85
C VAL A 143 -2.52 8.90 -3.27
N GLY A 144 -2.87 7.62 -3.15
CA GLY A 144 -1.96 6.51 -3.44
C GLY A 144 -1.03 6.11 -2.30
N TYR A 145 -1.01 6.82 -1.18
CA TYR A 145 -0.30 6.42 0.03
C TYR A 145 -1.22 5.74 1.04
N SER A 146 -0.63 5.03 1.98
CA SER A 146 -1.35 4.54 3.16
C SER A 146 -1.95 5.69 3.93
N VAL A 147 -3.18 5.51 4.43
CA VAL A 147 -3.84 6.51 5.26
C VAL A 147 -2.99 6.83 6.49
N PRO A 148 -2.85 8.11 6.87
CA PRO A 148 -2.19 8.50 8.11
C PRO A 148 -2.85 7.84 9.33
N ASN A 149 -2.07 7.62 10.38
CA ASN A 149 -2.58 7.03 11.61
C ASN A 149 -3.39 8.07 12.39
N PHE A 150 -4.66 8.23 12.05
CA PHE A 150 -5.58 9.09 12.79
C PHE A 150 -6.01 8.42 14.09
N GLU A 151 -5.93 9.17 15.17
CA GLU A 151 -6.52 8.86 16.47
C GLU A 151 -7.64 9.87 16.73
N PHE A 152 -8.85 9.39 17.01
CA PHE A 152 -10.01 10.21 17.25
C PHE A 152 -10.08 10.68 18.71
N GLU A 153 -10.95 11.67 19.00
CA GLU A 153 -11.11 12.25 20.35
C GLU A 153 -11.56 11.22 21.40
N ASP A 154 -12.18 10.11 20.98
CA ASP A 154 -12.60 8.98 21.81
C ASP A 154 -11.53 7.88 21.94
N ASP A 155 -10.28 8.17 21.56
CA ASP A 155 -9.13 7.27 21.54
C ASP A 155 -9.24 6.10 20.52
N THR A 156 -10.26 6.07 19.66
CA THR A 156 -10.37 5.08 18.58
C THR A 156 -9.31 5.35 17.51
N GLY A 157 -8.55 4.34 17.14
CA GLY A 157 -7.59 4.39 16.03
C GLY A 157 -8.24 4.10 14.68
N ILE A 158 -7.76 4.73 13.60
CA ILE A 158 -8.30 4.48 12.26
C ILE A 158 -8.19 3.00 11.85
N GLY A 159 -7.13 2.30 12.30
CA GLY A 159 -6.93 0.88 12.04
C GLY A 159 -8.06 0.02 12.61
N GLU A 160 -8.59 0.35 13.78
CA GLU A 160 -9.71 -0.36 14.41
C GLU A 160 -10.99 -0.23 13.57
N LEU A 161 -11.17 0.91 12.93
CA LEU A 161 -12.31 1.17 12.07
C LEU A 161 -12.25 0.42 10.74
N MET A 162 -11.11 -0.19 10.38
CA MET A 162 -10.90 -0.83 9.08
C MET A 162 -10.93 -2.37 9.11
N HIS A 163 -11.27 -2.98 10.22
CA HIS A 163 -11.24 -4.44 10.39
C HIS A 163 -12.35 -5.19 9.61
N ASP A 164 -13.37 -4.50 9.14
CA ASP A 164 -14.53 -5.09 8.45
C ASP A 164 -14.31 -5.29 6.93
N GLY A 165 -13.18 -4.82 6.40
CA GLY A 165 -12.85 -4.94 4.98
C GLY A 165 -13.65 -4.04 4.05
N GLN A 166 -14.37 -3.06 4.59
CA GLN A 166 -15.07 -2.03 3.81
C GLN A 166 -14.11 -0.88 3.45
N GLY A 167 -14.39 -0.19 2.35
CA GLY A 167 -13.84 1.15 2.15
C GLY A 167 -14.44 2.14 3.16
N MET A 168 -13.79 3.28 3.34
CA MET A 168 -14.22 4.29 4.29
C MET A 168 -14.27 5.68 3.64
N LEU A 169 -15.37 6.37 3.78
CA LEU A 169 -15.46 7.82 3.57
C LEU A 169 -15.36 8.49 4.94
N LEU A 170 -14.18 8.99 5.25
CA LEU A 170 -13.88 9.73 6.48
C LEU A 170 -14.16 11.21 6.27
N ASP A 171 -14.97 11.80 7.13
CA ASP A 171 -15.45 13.17 7.05
C ASP A 171 -15.24 13.88 8.39
N PHE A 172 -14.28 14.76 8.45
CA PHE A 172 -13.97 15.51 9.66
C PHE A 172 -14.96 16.66 9.94
N ASP A 173 -15.72 17.10 8.92
CA ASP A 173 -16.66 18.22 9.01
C ASP A 173 -18.10 17.76 9.26
N GLY A 174 -18.40 16.47 9.15
CA GLY A 174 -19.72 15.90 9.42
C GLY A 174 -20.81 16.27 8.39
N LYS A 175 -20.45 16.35 7.11
CA LYS A 175 -21.36 16.78 6.02
C LYS A 175 -22.42 15.72 5.68
N ALA A 176 -23.68 16.07 5.79
CA ALA A 176 -24.79 15.18 5.47
C ALA A 176 -24.75 14.68 4.00
N SER A 177 -24.24 15.49 3.08
CA SER A 177 -24.07 15.12 1.68
C SER A 177 -23.12 13.95 1.48
N LEU A 178 -22.00 13.90 2.23
CA LEU A 178 -21.01 12.82 2.17
C LEU A 178 -21.59 11.52 2.77
N LYS A 179 -22.36 11.62 3.83
CA LYS A 179 -23.09 10.47 4.39
C LYS A 179 -24.08 9.88 3.37
N THR A 180 -24.82 10.73 2.68
CA THR A 180 -25.74 10.30 1.61
C THR A 180 -24.99 9.67 0.44
N LEU A 181 -23.84 10.22 0.08
CA LEU A 181 -22.98 9.67 -0.97
C LEU A 181 -22.49 8.27 -0.61
N ALA A 182 -21.95 8.07 0.59
CA ALA A 182 -21.45 6.76 1.04
C ALA A 182 -22.57 5.71 1.06
N SER A 183 -23.79 6.08 1.49
CA SER A 183 -24.93 5.16 1.56
C SER A 183 -25.33 4.58 0.19
N ALA A 184 -25.02 5.26 -0.91
CA ALA A 184 -25.26 4.77 -2.27
C ALA A 184 -24.41 3.57 -2.67
N TYR A 185 -23.32 3.27 -1.93
CA TYR A 185 -22.43 2.13 -2.17
C TYR A 185 -22.71 0.95 -1.22
N GLY A 186 -23.65 1.12 -0.30
CA GLY A 186 -24.08 0.05 0.61
C GLY A 186 -23.00 -0.42 1.57
N ASP A 187 -22.80 -1.73 1.59
CA ASP A 187 -21.84 -2.42 2.44
C ASP A 187 -20.39 -2.39 1.91
N GLN A 188 -20.16 -1.77 0.76
CA GLN A 188 -18.82 -1.62 0.22
C GLN A 188 -18.09 -0.38 0.79
N LEU A 189 -18.83 0.66 1.18
CA LEU A 189 -18.29 1.94 1.63
C LEU A 189 -19.05 2.43 2.87
N LYS A 190 -18.37 2.46 4.01
CA LYS A 190 -18.91 3.03 5.24
C LYS A 190 -18.61 4.51 5.34
N TYR A 191 -19.47 5.23 6.01
CA TYR A 191 -19.27 6.62 6.39
C TYR A 191 -18.85 6.71 7.85
N VAL A 192 -17.75 7.41 8.09
CA VAL A 192 -17.27 7.73 9.44
C VAL A 192 -17.11 9.23 9.53
N SER A 193 -17.66 9.84 10.58
CA SER A 193 -17.41 11.24 10.89
C SER A 193 -16.99 11.39 12.35
N GLY A 194 -16.03 12.26 12.59
CA GLY A 194 -15.49 12.53 13.92
C GLY A 194 -14.29 13.44 13.84
N ARG A 195 -13.94 14.02 14.96
CA ARG A 195 -12.72 14.83 15.06
C ARG A 195 -11.55 13.95 15.43
N ALA A 196 -10.49 14.02 14.63
CA ALA A 196 -9.21 13.44 15.00
C ALA A 196 -8.42 14.44 15.86
N LYS A 197 -7.59 13.91 16.77
CA LYS A 197 -6.68 14.71 17.61
C LYS A 197 -5.75 15.58 16.74
N GLU A 198 -5.35 15.04 15.57
CA GLU A 198 -4.59 15.75 14.55
C GLU A 198 -5.21 15.45 13.17
N GLN A 199 -5.79 16.44 12.51
CA GLN A 199 -6.51 16.29 11.24
C GLN A 199 -5.63 16.60 10.02
N LEU A 200 -4.39 17.03 10.20
CA LEU A 200 -3.44 17.36 9.13
C LEU A 200 -3.96 18.40 8.11
N GLY A 201 -4.93 19.22 8.48
CA GLY A 201 -5.58 20.20 7.59
C GLY A 201 -6.64 19.59 6.64
N LEU A 202 -6.97 18.31 6.80
CA LEU A 202 -7.89 17.61 5.92
C LEU A 202 -9.36 17.86 6.31
N SER A 203 -10.22 17.93 5.29
CA SER A 203 -11.68 17.96 5.42
C SER A 203 -12.30 16.57 5.27
N ALA A 204 -11.87 15.80 4.27
CA ALA A 204 -12.39 14.45 4.05
C ALA A 204 -11.41 13.57 3.26
N LEU A 205 -11.57 12.25 3.42
CA LEU A 205 -10.78 11.21 2.76
C LEU A 205 -11.68 10.07 2.27
N LEU A 206 -11.38 9.55 1.08
CA LEU A 206 -11.88 8.26 0.62
C LEU A 206 -10.75 7.23 0.75
N ILE A 207 -10.96 6.20 1.54
CA ILE A 207 -9.97 5.17 1.87
C ILE A 207 -10.47 3.84 1.33
N ARG A 208 -9.59 3.11 0.63
CA ARG A 208 -9.88 1.77 0.12
C ARG A 208 -9.82 0.73 1.24
N PRO A 209 -10.41 -0.47 1.06
CA PRO A 209 -10.34 -1.56 2.05
C PRO A 209 -8.91 -1.97 2.44
N ASP A 210 -7.92 -1.77 1.57
CA ASP A 210 -6.51 -2.05 1.82
C ASP A 210 -5.76 -0.90 2.52
N GLY A 211 -6.48 0.14 2.95
CA GLY A 211 -5.91 1.26 3.71
C GLY A 211 -5.24 2.36 2.88
N PHE A 212 -5.33 2.30 1.56
CA PHE A 212 -4.78 3.34 0.70
C PHE A 212 -5.79 4.47 0.45
N VAL A 213 -5.30 5.71 0.46
CA VAL A 213 -6.11 6.90 0.18
C VAL A 213 -6.39 6.95 -1.31
N ALA A 214 -7.66 6.84 -1.67
CA ALA A 214 -8.13 6.95 -3.06
C ALA A 214 -8.48 8.37 -3.47
N TRP A 215 -8.81 9.22 -2.49
CA TRP A 215 -9.11 10.62 -2.68
C TRP A 215 -8.97 11.37 -1.33
N ALA A 216 -8.58 12.63 -1.39
CA ALA A 216 -8.46 13.50 -0.22
C ALA A 216 -8.79 14.96 -0.57
N SER A 217 -9.18 15.75 0.44
CA SER A 217 -9.41 17.19 0.32
C SER A 217 -9.13 17.93 1.63
N ASP A 218 -8.49 19.10 1.50
CA ASP A 218 -8.21 20.04 2.60
C ASP A 218 -9.36 21.03 2.84
N SER A 219 -10.34 21.08 1.95
CA SER A 219 -11.42 22.06 1.97
C SER A 219 -12.73 21.47 1.46
N GLU A 220 -13.79 22.29 1.42
CA GLU A 220 -15.02 21.92 0.73
C GLU A 220 -14.74 21.50 -0.71
N SER A 221 -14.87 20.21 -0.96
CA SER A 221 -14.75 19.69 -2.30
C SER A 221 -16.11 19.48 -2.93
N LYS A 222 -16.17 19.62 -4.26
CA LYS A 222 -17.39 19.32 -5.00
C LYS A 222 -17.63 17.80 -4.92
N GLU A 223 -18.79 17.38 -4.51
CA GLU A 223 -19.21 15.96 -4.46
C GLU A 223 -18.88 15.17 -5.73
N GLN A 224 -18.85 15.84 -6.87
CA GLN A 224 -18.53 15.24 -8.15
C GLN A 224 -17.17 14.52 -8.14
N PHE A 225 -16.13 15.11 -7.54
CA PHE A 225 -14.80 14.50 -7.51
C PHE A 225 -14.75 13.25 -6.62
N ILE A 226 -15.45 13.29 -5.48
CA ILE A 226 -15.57 12.13 -4.60
C ILE A 226 -16.33 11.01 -5.30
N ARG A 227 -17.42 11.33 -6.02
CA ARG A 227 -18.20 10.35 -6.78
C ARG A 227 -17.37 9.69 -7.87
N GLN A 228 -16.56 10.46 -8.58
CA GLN A 228 -15.67 9.95 -9.61
C GLN A 228 -14.62 9.01 -9.00
N ALA A 229 -13.96 9.42 -7.92
CA ALA A 229 -12.99 8.59 -7.22
C ALA A 229 -13.63 7.32 -6.67
N ALA A 230 -14.80 7.39 -6.03
CA ALA A 230 -15.50 6.23 -5.49
C ALA A 230 -15.94 5.23 -6.57
N ALA A 231 -16.34 5.71 -7.74
CA ALA A 231 -16.77 4.85 -8.86
C ALA A 231 -15.64 4.01 -9.45
N LEU A 232 -14.38 4.37 -9.24
CA LEU A 232 -13.24 3.55 -9.65
C LEU A 232 -13.08 2.27 -8.81
N TRP A 233 -13.57 2.31 -7.56
CA TRP A 233 -13.30 1.28 -6.57
C TRP A 233 -14.54 0.54 -6.10
N PHE A 234 -15.71 1.16 -6.19
CA PHE A 234 -16.96 0.65 -5.62
C PHE A 234 -18.10 0.75 -6.63
N THR A 235 -18.98 -0.25 -6.62
CA THR A 235 -20.19 -0.27 -7.44
C THR A 235 -21.38 0.30 -6.66
N ARG A 236 -22.10 1.23 -7.24
CA ARG A 236 -23.31 1.78 -6.62
C ARG A 236 -24.42 0.73 -6.55
N LYS A 237 -25.19 0.74 -5.48
CA LYS A 237 -26.45 -0.02 -5.42
C LYS A 237 -27.38 0.47 -6.53
N GLU A 238 -27.95 -0.47 -7.28
CA GLU A 238 -29.07 -0.15 -8.16
C GLU A 238 -30.24 0.29 -7.27
N THR A 239 -30.78 1.47 -7.56
CA THR A 239 -32.01 1.93 -6.93
C THR A 239 -33.15 1.15 -7.59
N ILE A 240 -33.73 0.19 -6.87
CA ILE A 240 -34.93 -0.54 -7.29
C ILE A 240 -36.14 0.44 -7.24
#